data_5e43be0d040ed9ab03e9345932ea5eab
#
_entry.id   5e43be0d040ed9ab03e9345932ea5eab
#
_cell.length_a   1.000
_cell.length_b   1.000
_cell.length_c   1.000
_cell.angle_alpha   90.00
_cell.angle_beta   90.00
_cell.angle_gamma   90.00
#
_symmetry.space_group_name_H-M   'P 1'
#
loop_
_entity.id
_entity.type
_entity.pdbx_description
1 polymer ?
#
loop_
_entity_poly.entity_id
_entity_poly.type
_entity_poly.pdbx_seq_one_letter_code
_entity_poly.pdbx_strand_id
1 'polypeptide(L)'
;TRVPFIDIVEYMGDIGSNGANKVVVDHLDMKDEEDYAMMVRFTNFTKNDFADDVKYISKEAYDFFKKSQIFGGELIICKIGSAGQNYVMPYLNRPVSLGLNQIMVRIKDNILMPYLYQYLHTDYGEFLISGCINGAVTKTITKTELKKIPVMLPPIELQNQFVDFVRAVDKSKVA
;
A
#
# COMPACT_ATOMS: atom_id res chain seq x y z
N THR A 1 -22.60 -2.29 7.91
CA THR A 1 -22.01 -1.44 8.97
C THR A 1 -20.94 -0.55 8.37
N ARG A 2 -20.76 0.65 8.89
CA ARG A 2 -19.68 1.58 8.52
C ARG A 2 -18.74 1.70 9.72
N VAL A 3 -17.45 1.51 9.50
CA VAL A 3 -16.40 1.54 10.52
C VAL A 3 -15.25 2.46 10.10
N PRO A 4 -14.47 3.06 11.00
CA PRO A 4 -13.25 3.77 10.61
C PRO A 4 -12.20 2.79 10.06
N PHE A 5 -11.38 3.24 9.12
CA PHE A 5 -10.36 2.43 8.45
C PHE A 5 -9.45 1.68 9.43
N ILE A 6 -9.12 2.30 10.56
CA ILE A 6 -8.27 1.66 11.58
C ILE A 6 -8.87 0.36 12.13
N ASP A 7 -10.18 0.21 12.12
CA ASP A 7 -10.85 -0.98 12.67
C ASP A 7 -10.65 -2.23 11.80
N ILE A 8 -10.33 -2.04 10.51
CA ILE A 8 -10.01 -3.12 9.57
C ILE A 8 -8.51 -3.34 9.40
N VAL A 9 -7.66 -2.53 10.03
CA VAL A 9 -6.21 -2.56 9.91
C VAL A 9 -5.61 -3.48 10.97
N GLU A 10 -4.81 -4.45 10.54
CA GLU A 10 -3.92 -5.23 11.39
C GLU A 10 -2.62 -4.46 11.65
N TYR A 11 -2.02 -3.92 10.59
CA TYR A 11 -0.80 -3.14 10.66
C TYR A 11 -0.79 -2.03 9.59
N MET A 12 -0.32 -0.84 9.98
CA MET A 12 -0.08 0.29 9.08
C MET A 12 1.28 0.90 9.38
N GLY A 13 2.14 0.94 8.40
CA GLY A 13 3.51 1.42 8.56
C GLY A 13 4.06 2.10 7.31
N ASP A 14 5.17 2.77 7.50
CA ASP A 14 6.03 3.35 6.47
C ASP A 14 7.49 3.16 6.87
N ILE A 15 8.44 3.59 6.03
CA ILE A 15 9.87 3.48 6.35
C ILE A 15 10.22 4.23 7.64
N GLY A 16 9.57 5.35 7.92
CA GLY A 16 9.71 6.14 9.14
C GLY A 16 9.25 5.42 10.41
N SER A 17 8.51 4.31 10.30
CA SER A 17 8.14 3.48 11.45
C SER A 17 9.34 2.76 12.08
N ASN A 18 10.48 2.69 11.39
CA ASN A 18 11.73 2.04 11.86
C ASN A 18 12.62 2.94 12.71
N GLY A 19 12.37 4.25 12.74
CA GLY A 19 13.16 5.18 13.55
C GLY A 19 13.02 6.64 13.10
N ALA A 20 13.74 7.53 13.81
CA ALA A 20 13.81 8.92 13.42
C ALA A 20 14.44 9.08 12.03
N ASN A 21 14.12 10.17 11.33
CA ASN A 21 14.53 10.39 9.94
C ASN A 21 16.03 10.24 9.70
N LYS A 22 16.87 10.78 10.61
CA LYS A 22 18.32 10.63 10.54
C LYS A 22 18.74 9.15 10.61
N VAL A 23 18.15 8.38 11.51
CA VAL A 23 18.46 6.95 11.69
C VAL A 23 18.07 6.16 10.47
N VAL A 24 16.91 6.46 9.87
CA VAL A 24 16.47 5.83 8.61
C VAL A 24 17.47 6.12 7.49
N VAL A 25 17.87 7.38 7.32
CA VAL A 25 18.84 7.78 6.28
C VAL A 25 20.19 7.10 6.47
N ASP A 26 20.68 7.00 7.72
CA ASP A 26 21.98 6.38 8.04
C ASP A 26 22.00 4.86 7.71
N HIS A 27 20.85 4.19 7.69
CA HIS A 27 20.74 2.75 7.38
C HIS A 27 20.26 2.46 5.95
N LEU A 28 19.88 3.48 5.20
CA LEU A 28 19.37 3.32 3.82
C LEU A 28 20.53 3.25 2.83
N ASP A 29 20.79 2.07 2.30
CA ASP A 29 21.84 1.80 1.32
C ASP A 29 21.29 1.46 -0.08
N MET A 30 20.20 2.12 -0.46
CA MET A 30 19.51 1.87 -1.74
C MET A 30 20.44 2.03 -2.96
N LYS A 31 20.48 1.01 -3.82
CA LYS A 31 21.36 0.91 -4.99
C LYS A 31 20.66 0.31 -6.22
N ASP A 32 21.30 0.42 -7.36
CA ASP A 32 20.81 -0.14 -8.63
C ASP A 32 21.23 -1.59 -8.82
N GLU A 33 22.40 -1.96 -8.32
CA GLU A 33 22.93 -3.32 -8.42
C GLU A 33 22.09 -4.28 -7.53
N GLU A 34 21.85 -5.47 -8.07
CA GLU A 34 21.10 -6.50 -7.36
C GLU A 34 21.75 -6.85 -6.02
N ASP A 35 20.93 -6.91 -4.98
CA ASP A 35 21.34 -7.28 -3.62
C ASP A 35 20.22 -8.09 -2.94
N TYR A 36 20.37 -8.29 -1.62
CA TYR A 36 19.54 -9.20 -0.83
C TYR A 36 18.05 -8.95 -0.96
N ALA A 37 17.59 -7.71 -0.81
CA ALA A 37 16.18 -7.37 -0.87
C ALA A 37 15.88 -6.29 -1.92
N MET A 38 14.76 -6.45 -2.61
CA MET A 38 14.21 -5.41 -3.46
C MET A 38 13.56 -4.30 -2.61
N MET A 39 13.82 -3.04 -2.93
CA MET A 39 13.09 -1.91 -2.35
C MET A 39 12.12 -1.33 -3.38
N VAL A 40 10.83 -1.61 -3.19
CA VAL A 40 9.80 -1.15 -4.13
C VAL A 40 9.55 0.34 -4.00
N ARG A 41 9.52 1.03 -5.13
CA ARG A 41 9.15 2.43 -5.24
C ARG A 41 7.75 2.54 -5.83
N PHE A 42 7.09 3.67 -5.64
CA PHE A 42 5.76 3.89 -6.19
C PHE A 42 5.74 3.78 -7.73
N THR A 43 6.83 4.14 -8.38
CA THR A 43 7.01 4.00 -9.84
C THR A 43 6.92 2.54 -10.31
N ASN A 44 7.31 1.57 -9.50
CA ASN A 44 7.16 0.15 -9.83
C ASN A 44 5.68 -0.23 -9.98
N PHE A 45 4.82 0.32 -9.14
CA PHE A 45 3.36 0.10 -9.21
C PHE A 45 2.74 0.80 -10.41
N THR A 46 3.06 2.08 -10.64
CA THR A 46 2.49 2.85 -11.76
C THR A 46 2.87 2.30 -13.12
N LYS A 47 4.08 1.75 -13.25
CA LYS A 47 4.58 1.10 -14.48
C LYS A 47 4.22 -0.38 -14.55
N ASN A 48 3.73 -0.96 -13.46
CA ASN A 48 3.61 -2.41 -13.27
C ASN A 48 4.91 -3.15 -13.60
N ASP A 49 6.04 -2.59 -13.17
CA ASP A 49 7.38 -3.09 -13.44
C ASP A 49 8.11 -3.37 -12.11
N PHE A 50 8.33 -4.65 -11.84
CA PHE A 50 9.03 -5.17 -10.67
C PHE A 50 10.29 -5.97 -11.07
N ALA A 51 10.81 -5.76 -12.29
CA ALA A 51 11.94 -6.48 -12.83
C ALA A 51 13.08 -5.56 -13.30
N ASP A 52 12.78 -4.57 -14.14
CA ASP A 52 13.81 -3.81 -14.84
C ASP A 52 14.22 -2.51 -14.13
N ASP A 53 13.28 -1.68 -13.72
CA ASP A 53 13.54 -0.42 -13.00
C ASP A 53 13.29 -0.60 -11.50
N VAL A 54 14.13 -1.41 -10.85
CA VAL A 54 14.03 -1.71 -9.43
C VAL A 54 15.25 -1.22 -8.66
N LYS A 55 15.10 -1.06 -7.35
CA LYS A 55 16.18 -0.74 -6.42
C LYS A 55 16.35 -1.89 -5.43
N TYR A 56 17.54 -1.96 -4.87
CA TYR A 56 17.91 -3.00 -3.92
C TYR A 56 18.51 -2.41 -2.66
N ILE A 57 18.47 -3.18 -1.60
CA ILE A 57 19.13 -2.90 -0.31
C ILE A 57 19.84 -4.14 0.20
N SER A 58 20.85 -3.93 1.02
CA SER A 58 21.58 -5.02 1.67
C SER A 58 20.70 -5.79 2.67
N LYS A 59 21.20 -6.96 3.08
CA LYS A 59 20.59 -7.73 4.17
C LYS A 59 20.56 -6.95 5.48
N GLU A 60 21.59 -6.19 5.77
CA GLU A 60 21.69 -5.35 6.98
C GLU A 60 20.58 -4.28 6.99
N ALA A 61 20.40 -3.56 5.89
CA ALA A 61 19.33 -2.57 5.75
C ALA A 61 17.96 -3.24 5.85
N TYR A 62 17.75 -4.36 5.17
CA TYR A 62 16.49 -5.11 5.22
C TYR A 62 16.13 -5.56 6.65
N ASP A 63 17.12 -6.09 7.40
CA ASP A 63 16.92 -6.52 8.77
C ASP A 63 16.66 -5.33 9.72
N PHE A 64 17.24 -4.16 9.43
CA PHE A 64 16.93 -2.92 10.14
C PHE A 64 15.50 -2.46 9.88
N PHE A 65 15.04 -2.46 8.62
CA PHE A 65 13.72 -1.99 8.19
C PHE A 65 12.59 -3.00 8.45
N LYS A 66 12.61 -3.70 9.57
CA LYS A 66 11.64 -4.76 9.93
C LYS A 66 10.19 -4.32 9.84
N LYS A 67 9.89 -3.06 10.19
CA LYS A 67 8.53 -2.51 10.22
C LYS A 67 8.02 -2.08 8.85
N SER A 68 8.84 -2.16 7.83
CA SER A 68 8.49 -1.85 6.44
C SER A 68 8.81 -2.99 5.46
N GLN A 69 9.03 -4.20 5.96
CA GLN A 69 9.09 -5.41 5.13
C GLN A 69 7.72 -5.73 4.55
N ILE A 70 7.67 -6.12 3.28
CA ILE A 70 6.44 -6.45 2.54
C ILE A 70 6.53 -7.86 2.00
N PHE A 71 5.41 -8.59 2.01
CA PHE A 71 5.36 -10.01 1.68
C PHE A 71 4.47 -10.33 0.48
N GLY A 72 3.59 -9.41 0.10
CA GLY A 72 2.57 -9.56 -0.92
C GLY A 72 1.15 -9.50 -0.34
N GLY A 73 0.24 -8.90 -1.12
CA GLY A 73 -1.15 -8.72 -0.70
C GLY A 73 -1.43 -7.48 0.15
N GLU A 74 -0.42 -6.73 0.59
CA GLU A 74 -0.61 -5.48 1.30
C GLU A 74 -1.15 -4.39 0.37
N LEU A 75 -1.96 -3.47 0.92
CA LEU A 75 -2.31 -2.22 0.24
C LEU A 75 -1.16 -1.23 0.39
N ILE A 76 -0.66 -0.72 -0.72
CA ILE A 76 0.40 0.30 -0.77
C ILE A 76 -0.21 1.62 -1.22
N ILE A 77 -0.02 2.67 -0.42
CA ILE A 77 -0.59 4.00 -0.66
C ILE A 77 0.54 5.00 -0.83
N CYS A 78 0.51 5.79 -1.90
CA CYS A 78 1.45 6.87 -2.10
C CYS A 78 1.23 7.98 -1.07
N LYS A 79 2.30 8.36 -0.37
CA LYS A 79 2.26 9.34 0.73
C LYS A 79 2.48 10.76 0.26
N ILE A 80 3.33 10.96 -0.74
CA ILE A 80 3.79 12.28 -1.21
C ILE A 80 3.79 12.32 -2.74
N GLY A 81 3.39 13.44 -3.31
CA GLY A 81 3.28 13.65 -4.75
C GLY A 81 1.94 13.14 -5.28
N SER A 82 1.88 11.92 -5.74
CA SER A 82 0.62 11.24 -6.13
C SER A 82 -0.15 10.72 -4.90
N ALA A 83 -0.24 11.55 -3.86
CA ALA A 83 -0.81 11.17 -2.57
C ALA A 83 -2.20 10.55 -2.70
N GLY A 84 -2.41 9.44 -2.02
CA GLY A 84 -3.67 8.69 -2.02
C GLY A 84 -3.81 7.65 -3.13
N GLN A 85 -3.03 7.73 -4.21
CA GLN A 85 -2.99 6.63 -5.19
C GLN A 85 -2.54 5.34 -4.49
N ASN A 86 -3.18 4.23 -4.81
CA ASN A 86 -2.95 2.99 -4.10
C ASN A 86 -3.01 1.77 -5.01
N TYR A 87 -2.29 0.72 -4.60
CA TYR A 87 -2.14 -0.54 -5.32
C TYR A 87 -2.06 -1.69 -4.32
N VAL A 88 -2.33 -2.89 -4.76
CA VAL A 88 -2.07 -4.11 -3.98
C VAL A 88 -0.69 -4.64 -4.35
N MET A 89 0.12 -4.93 -3.34
CA MET A 89 1.46 -5.49 -3.53
C MET A 89 1.38 -6.88 -4.15
N PRO A 90 2.03 -7.14 -5.30
CA PRO A 90 2.13 -8.48 -5.86
C PRO A 90 3.03 -9.39 -5.00
N TYR A 91 2.88 -10.71 -5.17
CA TYR A 91 3.77 -11.71 -4.55
C TYR A 91 5.00 -11.89 -5.45
N LEU A 92 6.19 -11.48 -4.97
CA LEU A 92 7.42 -11.51 -5.76
C LEU A 92 8.36 -12.68 -5.43
N ASN A 93 8.04 -13.49 -4.40
CA ASN A 93 8.82 -14.65 -3.95
C ASN A 93 10.30 -14.31 -3.64
N ARG A 94 10.56 -13.13 -3.14
CA ARG A 94 11.86 -12.66 -2.69
C ARG A 94 11.70 -11.68 -1.52
N PRO A 95 12.76 -11.38 -0.74
CA PRO A 95 12.71 -10.32 0.26
C PRO A 95 12.41 -8.96 -0.39
N VAL A 96 11.44 -8.24 0.17
CA VAL A 96 11.01 -6.91 -0.32
C VAL A 96 10.85 -5.95 0.85
N SER A 97 11.36 -4.75 0.69
CA SER A 97 11.15 -3.61 1.59
C SER A 97 10.31 -2.54 0.91
N LEU A 98 9.48 -1.87 1.69
CA LEU A 98 8.77 -0.68 1.25
C LEU A 98 9.78 0.46 1.01
N GLY A 99 9.63 1.17 -0.09
CA GLY A 99 10.42 2.35 -0.41
C GLY A 99 9.95 3.61 0.32
N LEU A 100 10.60 4.72 -0.01
CA LEU A 100 10.26 6.04 0.54
C LEU A 100 8.89 6.51 0.03
N ASN A 101 8.27 7.40 0.80
CA ASN A 101 7.03 8.09 0.44
C ASN A 101 5.82 7.18 0.18
N GLN A 102 5.79 6.02 0.81
CA GLN A 102 4.70 5.06 0.74
C GLN A 102 4.25 4.64 2.14
N ILE A 103 3.00 4.26 2.24
CA ILE A 103 2.38 3.64 3.42
C ILE A 103 1.93 2.25 3.01
N MET A 104 2.22 1.25 3.83
CA MET A 104 1.69 -0.09 3.67
C MET A 104 0.60 -0.38 4.69
N VAL A 105 -0.39 -1.15 4.30
CA VAL A 105 -1.49 -1.57 5.16
C VAL A 105 -1.71 -3.08 5.02
N ARG A 106 -1.63 -3.79 6.15
CA ARG A 106 -2.16 -5.14 6.30
C ARG A 106 -3.52 -5.07 6.95
N ILE A 107 -4.45 -5.84 6.42
CA ILE A 107 -5.84 -5.85 6.89
C ILE A 107 -6.12 -7.09 7.74
N LYS A 108 -7.13 -6.97 8.58
CA LYS A 108 -7.65 -8.07 9.39
C LYS A 108 -8.47 -9.06 8.54
N ASP A 109 -8.79 -10.21 9.12
CA ASP A 109 -9.53 -11.29 8.45
C ASP A 109 -11.01 -11.00 8.20
N ASN A 110 -11.54 -9.91 8.78
CA ASN A 110 -12.94 -9.51 8.60
C ASN A 110 -13.21 -8.71 7.32
N ILE A 111 -12.18 -8.43 6.53
CA ILE A 111 -12.28 -7.73 5.25
C ILE A 111 -11.37 -8.37 4.21
N LEU A 112 -11.85 -8.45 2.97
CA LEU A 112 -11.08 -8.97 1.83
C LEU A 112 -10.34 -7.83 1.13
N MET A 113 -9.04 -8.03 0.83
CA MET A 113 -8.27 -7.03 0.09
C MET A 113 -8.87 -6.69 -1.29
N PRO A 114 -9.34 -7.64 -2.11
CA PRO A 114 -10.01 -7.29 -3.36
C PRO A 114 -11.27 -6.43 -3.17
N TYR A 115 -12.04 -6.67 -2.10
CA TYR A 115 -13.19 -5.85 -1.76
C TYR A 115 -12.77 -4.43 -1.37
N LEU A 116 -11.81 -4.30 -0.43
CA LEU A 116 -11.30 -3.01 0.03
C LEU A 116 -10.72 -2.20 -1.14
N TYR A 117 -9.92 -2.84 -1.99
CA TYR A 117 -9.32 -2.19 -3.15
C TYR A 117 -10.40 -1.62 -4.09
N GLN A 118 -11.41 -2.39 -4.45
CA GLN A 118 -12.52 -1.91 -5.27
C GLN A 118 -13.31 -0.80 -4.58
N TYR A 119 -13.56 -0.92 -3.28
CA TYR A 119 -14.24 0.12 -2.50
C TYR A 119 -13.50 1.46 -2.57
N LEU A 120 -12.17 1.45 -2.40
CA LEU A 120 -11.34 2.66 -2.45
C LEU A 120 -11.27 3.28 -3.85
N HIS A 121 -11.55 2.50 -4.91
CA HIS A 121 -11.58 2.95 -6.31
C HIS A 121 -13.00 3.24 -6.83
N THR A 122 -14.01 3.25 -5.98
CA THR A 122 -15.30 3.87 -6.32
C THR A 122 -15.19 5.39 -6.23
N ASP A 123 -16.07 6.12 -6.92
CA ASP A 123 -16.15 7.59 -6.82
C ASP A 123 -16.23 8.05 -5.36
N TYR A 124 -16.95 7.29 -4.52
CA TYR A 124 -17.05 7.60 -3.10
C TYR A 124 -15.74 7.32 -2.34
N GLY A 125 -15.08 6.22 -2.61
CA GLY A 125 -13.77 5.90 -2.02
C GLY A 125 -12.70 6.94 -2.40
N GLU A 126 -12.64 7.31 -3.66
CA GLU A 126 -11.74 8.36 -4.16
C GLU A 126 -12.04 9.73 -3.52
N PHE A 127 -13.32 10.07 -3.37
CA PHE A 127 -13.73 11.28 -2.65
C PHE A 127 -13.24 11.26 -1.20
N LEU A 128 -13.37 10.15 -0.49
CA LEU A 128 -12.90 10.01 0.90
C LEU A 128 -11.38 10.14 1.01
N ILE A 129 -10.63 9.50 0.12
CA ILE A 129 -9.16 9.62 0.08
C ILE A 129 -8.75 11.05 -0.24
N SER A 130 -9.39 11.69 -1.22
CA SER A 130 -9.08 13.08 -1.59
C SER A 130 -9.29 14.05 -0.42
N GLY A 131 -10.29 13.80 0.43
CA GLY A 131 -10.55 14.57 1.64
C GLY A 131 -9.45 14.45 2.71
N CYS A 132 -8.58 13.44 2.61
CA CYS A 132 -7.43 13.23 3.51
C CYS A 132 -6.13 13.86 2.98
N ILE A 133 -6.13 14.38 1.74
CA ILE A 133 -4.94 14.92 1.10
C ILE A 133 -4.77 16.38 1.49
N ASN A 134 -3.58 16.73 1.96
CA ASN A 134 -3.19 18.06 2.35
C ASN A 134 -2.05 18.61 1.45
N GLY A 135 -1.82 19.91 1.51
CA GLY A 135 -0.76 20.59 0.78
C GLY A 135 -1.21 21.27 -0.51
N ALA A 136 -0.83 22.55 -0.66
CA ALA A 136 -1.17 23.36 -1.84
C ALA A 136 -0.28 22.99 -3.04
N VAL A 137 1.02 22.86 -2.83
CA VAL A 137 2.02 22.57 -3.88
C VAL A 137 2.36 21.08 -3.89
N THR A 138 2.84 20.56 -2.77
CA THR A 138 3.15 19.14 -2.62
C THR A 138 2.01 18.42 -1.88
N LYS A 139 1.31 17.57 -2.60
CA LYS A 139 0.21 16.78 -2.03
C LYS A 139 0.75 15.70 -1.11
N THR A 140 0.18 15.60 0.08
CA THR A 140 0.57 14.61 1.10
C THR A 140 -0.65 13.99 1.76
N ILE A 141 -0.50 12.74 2.18
CA ILE A 141 -1.48 12.03 3.02
C ILE A 141 -0.76 11.41 4.21
N THR A 142 -1.40 11.37 5.38
CA THR A 142 -0.82 10.83 6.60
C THR A 142 -1.54 9.58 7.07
N LYS A 143 -0.82 8.74 7.83
CA LYS A 143 -1.43 7.58 8.51
C LYS A 143 -2.58 8.01 9.42
N THR A 144 -2.46 9.16 10.08
CA THR A 144 -3.49 9.70 10.98
C THR A 144 -4.79 10.01 10.25
N GLU A 145 -4.72 10.61 9.06
CA GLU A 145 -5.92 10.90 8.26
C GLU A 145 -6.51 9.63 7.65
N LEU A 146 -5.68 8.74 7.11
CA LEU A 146 -6.15 7.45 6.58
C LEU A 146 -6.95 6.64 7.59
N LYS A 147 -6.53 6.62 8.85
CA LYS A 147 -7.21 5.88 9.93
C LYS A 147 -8.67 6.27 10.13
N LYS A 148 -9.05 7.48 9.76
CA LYS A 148 -10.39 8.06 9.97
C LYS A 148 -11.36 7.78 8.82
N ILE A 149 -10.87 7.34 7.65
CA ILE A 149 -11.72 7.09 6.48
C ILE A 149 -12.82 6.09 6.85
N PRO A 150 -14.09 6.41 6.59
CA PRO A 150 -15.18 5.48 6.84
C PRO A 150 -15.17 4.38 5.77
N VAL A 151 -15.15 3.12 6.20
CA VAL A 151 -15.20 1.94 5.33
C VAL A 151 -16.51 1.20 5.53
N MET A 152 -17.19 0.88 4.44
CA MET A 152 -18.32 -0.04 4.48
C MET A 152 -17.79 -1.46 4.73
N LEU A 153 -18.27 -2.07 5.82
CA LEU A 153 -17.87 -3.42 6.22
C LEU A 153 -19.09 -4.34 6.23
N PRO A 154 -19.48 -4.90 5.07
CA PRO A 154 -20.52 -5.92 5.02
C PRO A 154 -20.00 -7.26 5.56
N PRO A 155 -20.90 -8.23 5.85
CA PRO A 155 -20.47 -9.60 6.14
C PRO A 155 -19.58 -10.16 5.04
N ILE A 156 -18.69 -11.07 5.40
CA ILE A 156 -17.67 -11.61 4.49
C ILE A 156 -18.29 -12.30 3.25
N GLU A 157 -19.46 -12.89 3.40
CA GLU A 157 -20.20 -13.52 2.31
C GLU A 157 -20.61 -12.51 1.23
N LEU A 158 -21.04 -11.31 1.64
CA LEU A 158 -21.38 -10.23 0.72
C LEU A 158 -20.15 -9.62 0.05
N GLN A 159 -19.01 -9.56 0.77
CA GLN A 159 -17.75 -9.15 0.17
C GLN A 159 -17.32 -10.13 -0.92
N ASN A 160 -17.42 -11.44 -0.67
CA ASN A 160 -17.13 -12.47 -1.67
C ASN A 160 -18.02 -12.34 -2.91
N GLN A 161 -19.33 -12.20 -2.74
CA GLN A 161 -20.28 -12.01 -3.84
C GLN A 161 -19.93 -10.78 -4.68
N PHE A 162 -19.56 -9.67 -4.03
CA PHE A 162 -19.14 -8.46 -4.72
C PHE A 162 -17.86 -8.66 -5.53
N VAL A 163 -16.84 -9.31 -4.94
CA VAL A 163 -15.59 -9.63 -5.63
C VAL A 163 -15.81 -10.53 -6.83
N ASP A 164 -16.67 -11.54 -6.71
CA ASP A 164 -17.00 -12.44 -7.81
C ASP A 164 -17.75 -11.72 -8.92
N PHE A 165 -18.66 -10.82 -8.58
CA PHE A 165 -19.35 -9.96 -9.53
C PHE A 165 -18.38 -9.07 -10.32
N VAL A 166 -17.46 -8.38 -9.64
CA VAL A 166 -16.44 -7.53 -10.29
C VAL A 166 -15.58 -8.36 -11.24
N ARG A 167 -15.11 -9.52 -10.81
CA ARG A 167 -14.31 -10.43 -11.66
C ARG A 167 -15.06 -10.89 -12.91
N ALA A 168 -16.36 -11.14 -12.79
CA ALA A 168 -17.20 -11.53 -13.95
C ALA A 168 -17.35 -10.37 -14.95
N VAL A 169 -17.55 -9.14 -14.44
CA VAL A 169 -17.64 -7.94 -15.28
C VAL A 169 -16.31 -7.67 -16.01
N ASP A 170 -15.19 -7.78 -15.33
CA ASP A 170 -13.88 -7.55 -15.95
C ASP A 170 -13.56 -8.57 -17.05
N LYS A 171 -13.90 -9.84 -16.85
CA LYS A 171 -13.77 -10.87 -17.88
C LYS A 171 -14.64 -10.56 -19.12
N SER A 172 -15.82 -9.99 -18.94
CA SER A 172 -16.73 -9.65 -20.06
C SER A 172 -16.24 -8.46 -20.89
N LYS A 173 -15.39 -7.59 -20.33
CA LYS A 173 -14.79 -6.44 -21.05
C LYS A 173 -13.62 -6.84 -21.96
N VAL A 174 -13.03 -8.02 -21.75
CA VAL A 174 -11.85 -8.51 -22.48
C VAL A 174 -12.23 -9.51 -23.58
N ALA A 175 -13.48 -9.95 -23.62
CA ALA A 175 -14.07 -10.79 -24.67
C ALA A 175 -14.70 -9.95 -25.78
#